data_5e417eb78f6192b6f246ded65a5b05d3
#
_entry.id   5e417eb78f6192b6f246ded65a5b05d3
#
_cell.length_a   1.000
_cell.length_b   1.000
_cell.length_c   1.000
_cell.angle_alpha   90.00
_cell.angle_beta   90.00
_cell.angle_gamma   90.00
#
_symmetry.space_group_name_H-M   'P 1'
#
loop_
_entity.id
_entity.type
_entity.pdbx_description
1 polymer ?
#
loop_
_entity_poly.entity_id
_entity_poly.type
_entity_poly.pdbx_seq_one_letter_code
_entity_poly.pdbx_strand_id
1 'polypeptide(L)'
;MKTSTLIRRFLPYFKKYRGMLFLDLVCAALTTVCDLVLPLIVRDVTDLAANNLSALTVSFVLRVGGIYVLLRVVDALANFYMASRGHIMGTFIERDMRNDLFAHLQTLGFAYYSNAKVGQIMARITSDLFEVTEFAHHCPEEFFIAGIKIVIPFIILMGASPALTLIIFAMLPLMIACTRFFNKRMRAVYRESRHQVGEINAQVEDSLLGIRVVKSFANEPVEMEKFHHGNDEFVRINRRKYLYMAGFNTTTRVFDGLMYIVVVVVGALFIIQGSITAADYMAYLLYVNTLLTSIRRIVDFMEQFQRGITGIERFCEIMDETPDIQDAPDAVELTHVRGDVTFDHVSFHYSDNDKNVLADINFHVNAGERVALVGPSGGGKTTLCNLIPRFYNVSGGRILIDGQDITHLTQHSLRENIGMVQQDVYLFSGTIFDNIAYGMPGATPEKVREAARLAGADE
;
A
#
# COMPACT_ATOMS: atom_id res chain seq x y z
N MET A 1 -5.69 -11.10 7.12
CA MET A 1 -7.09 -11.41 6.60
C MET A 1 -7.04 -12.29 5.35
N LYS A 2 -8.20 -12.88 4.87
CA LYS A 2 -8.25 -13.58 3.57
C LYS A 2 -8.22 -12.54 2.43
N THR A 3 -7.47 -12.80 1.37
CA THR A 3 -7.35 -11.89 0.20
C THR A 3 -8.71 -11.48 -0.39
N SER A 4 -9.67 -12.41 -0.46
CA SER A 4 -11.02 -12.11 -0.94
C SER A 4 -11.77 -11.10 -0.07
N THR A 5 -11.57 -11.13 1.24
CA THR A 5 -12.17 -10.16 2.17
C THR A 5 -11.54 -8.78 2.01
N LEU A 6 -10.22 -8.71 1.84
CA LEU A 6 -9.49 -7.44 1.60
C LEU A 6 -9.96 -6.78 0.31
N ILE A 7 -10.03 -7.54 -0.79
CA ILE A 7 -10.54 -7.04 -2.07
C ILE A 7 -11.98 -6.53 -1.92
N ARG A 8 -12.85 -7.27 -1.21
CA ARG A 8 -14.24 -6.84 -0.99
C ARG A 8 -14.35 -5.54 -0.21
N ARG A 9 -13.47 -5.29 0.75
CA ARG A 9 -13.40 -4.02 1.51
C ARG A 9 -12.85 -2.87 0.68
N PHE A 10 -12.00 -3.16 -0.29
CA PHE A 10 -11.42 -2.19 -1.19
C PHE A 10 -12.36 -1.78 -2.34
N LEU A 11 -13.21 -2.70 -2.83
CA LEU A 11 -14.14 -2.46 -3.95
C LEU A 11 -14.99 -1.19 -3.86
N PRO A 12 -15.48 -0.74 -2.68
CA PRO A 12 -16.24 0.51 -2.59
C PRO A 12 -15.53 1.74 -3.14
N TYR A 13 -14.20 1.80 -3.03
CA TYR A 13 -13.40 2.91 -3.56
C TYR A 13 -13.43 2.95 -5.10
N PHE A 14 -13.52 1.80 -5.77
CA PHE A 14 -13.74 1.74 -7.23
C PHE A 14 -15.12 2.21 -7.66
N LYS A 15 -16.14 1.98 -6.86
CA LYS A 15 -17.53 2.27 -7.23
C LYS A 15 -17.74 3.72 -7.67
N LYS A 16 -17.02 4.66 -7.04
CA LYS A 16 -17.03 6.09 -7.36
C LYS A 16 -16.45 6.38 -8.75
N TYR A 17 -15.46 5.60 -9.18
CA TYR A 17 -14.69 5.79 -10.42
C TYR A 17 -14.97 4.74 -11.49
N ARG A 18 -16.07 3.98 -11.37
CA ARG A 18 -16.43 2.88 -12.27
C ARG A 18 -16.43 3.25 -13.77
N GLY A 19 -16.78 4.48 -14.10
CA GLY A 19 -16.77 4.97 -15.49
C GLY A 19 -15.36 5.09 -16.07
N MET A 20 -14.40 5.57 -15.25
CA MET A 20 -12.99 5.65 -15.65
C MET A 20 -12.40 4.25 -15.81
N LEU A 21 -12.66 3.34 -14.85
CA LEU A 21 -12.22 1.95 -14.93
C LEU A 21 -12.79 1.23 -16.15
N PHE A 22 -14.08 1.40 -16.44
CA PHE A 22 -14.70 0.78 -17.61
C PHE A 22 -14.05 1.26 -18.91
N LEU A 23 -13.84 2.57 -19.08
CA LEU A 23 -13.21 3.11 -20.25
C LEU A 23 -11.73 2.71 -20.37
N ASP A 24 -11.03 2.59 -19.26
CA ASP A 24 -9.68 2.08 -19.16
C ASP A 24 -9.59 0.63 -19.70
N LEU A 25 -10.48 -0.25 -19.22
CA LEU A 25 -10.57 -1.62 -19.72
C LEU A 25 -10.98 -1.71 -21.21
N VAL A 26 -11.83 -0.80 -21.69
CA VAL A 26 -12.14 -0.72 -23.13
C VAL A 26 -10.91 -0.31 -23.93
N CYS A 27 -10.14 0.68 -23.46
CA CYS A 27 -8.88 1.06 -24.08
C CYS A 27 -7.87 -0.11 -24.05
N ALA A 28 -7.78 -0.84 -22.95
CA ALA A 28 -6.94 -2.03 -22.81
C ALA A 28 -7.35 -3.14 -23.80
N ALA A 29 -8.64 -3.33 -24.02
CA ALA A 29 -9.12 -4.24 -25.07
C ALA A 29 -8.73 -3.76 -26.48
N LEU A 30 -8.88 -2.47 -26.77
CA LEU A 30 -8.53 -1.88 -28.06
C LEU A 30 -7.04 -2.02 -28.38
N THR A 31 -6.15 -1.65 -27.46
CA THR A 31 -4.69 -1.82 -27.64
C THR A 31 -4.34 -3.27 -27.86
N THR A 32 -4.96 -4.19 -27.08
CA THR A 32 -4.73 -5.62 -27.21
C THR A 32 -5.18 -6.15 -28.59
N VAL A 33 -6.36 -5.73 -29.07
CA VAL A 33 -6.85 -6.11 -30.40
C VAL A 33 -5.92 -5.57 -31.49
N CYS A 34 -5.47 -4.31 -31.37
CA CYS A 34 -4.51 -3.74 -32.33
C CYS A 34 -3.21 -4.55 -32.44
N ASP A 35 -2.69 -5.04 -31.30
CA ASP A 35 -1.51 -5.91 -31.27
C ASP A 35 -1.77 -7.29 -31.89
N LEU A 36 -2.97 -7.87 -31.68
CA LEU A 36 -3.32 -9.20 -32.18
C LEU A 36 -3.67 -9.23 -33.67
N VAL A 37 -3.99 -8.09 -34.30
CA VAL A 37 -4.27 -8.01 -35.74
C VAL A 37 -3.01 -8.09 -36.58
N LEU A 38 -1.85 -7.64 -36.09
CA LEU A 38 -0.60 -7.68 -36.87
C LEU A 38 -0.21 -9.10 -37.33
N PRO A 39 -0.24 -10.16 -36.49
CA PRO A 39 0.01 -11.51 -36.97
C PRO A 39 -0.95 -11.98 -38.06
N LEU A 40 -2.23 -11.57 -38.00
CA LEU A 40 -3.21 -11.90 -39.04
C LEU A 40 -2.88 -11.22 -40.38
N ILE A 41 -2.52 -9.93 -40.32
CA ILE A 41 -2.09 -9.19 -41.52
C ILE A 41 -0.88 -9.87 -42.16
N VAL A 42 0.12 -10.23 -41.37
CA VAL A 42 1.32 -10.92 -41.88
C VAL A 42 0.96 -12.27 -42.47
N ARG A 43 0.05 -13.02 -41.82
CA ARG A 43 -0.47 -14.29 -42.35
C ARG A 43 -1.11 -14.12 -43.72
N ASP A 44 -2.05 -13.17 -43.84
CA ASP A 44 -2.79 -12.95 -45.09
C ASP A 44 -1.88 -12.47 -46.23
N VAL A 45 -0.93 -11.56 -45.98
CA VAL A 45 0.07 -11.12 -46.97
C VAL A 45 0.97 -12.28 -47.38
N THR A 46 1.39 -13.14 -46.45
CA THR A 46 2.23 -14.32 -46.73
C THR A 46 1.45 -15.35 -47.55
N ASP A 47 0.17 -15.57 -47.26
CA ASP A 47 -0.67 -16.51 -48.01
C ASP A 47 -0.88 -16.06 -49.46
N LEU A 48 -1.17 -14.78 -49.65
CA LEU A 48 -1.29 -14.20 -51.02
C LEU A 48 0.05 -14.28 -51.76
N ALA A 49 1.16 -14.01 -51.10
CA ALA A 49 2.49 -14.07 -51.72
C ALA A 49 2.86 -15.50 -52.15
N ALA A 50 2.45 -16.52 -51.37
CA ALA A 50 2.75 -17.91 -51.64
C ALA A 50 1.81 -18.55 -52.70
N ASN A 51 0.50 -18.25 -52.60
CA ASN A 51 -0.54 -18.98 -53.32
C ASN A 51 -1.20 -18.18 -54.48
N ASN A 52 -1.15 -16.83 -54.40
CA ASN A 52 -1.82 -15.95 -55.40
C ASN A 52 -1.12 -14.59 -55.51
N LEU A 53 0.08 -14.61 -56.07
CA LEU A 53 0.91 -13.41 -56.19
C LEU A 53 0.24 -12.29 -57.03
N SER A 54 -0.65 -12.65 -57.96
CA SER A 54 -1.39 -11.69 -58.77
C SER A 54 -2.41 -10.88 -57.99
N ALA A 55 -2.91 -11.41 -56.87
CA ALA A 55 -3.80 -10.70 -55.96
C ALA A 55 -3.02 -9.77 -55.01
N LEU A 56 -1.73 -9.95 -54.82
CA LEU A 56 -0.88 -9.08 -54.01
C LEU A 56 -0.53 -7.80 -54.82
N THR A 57 -1.53 -6.96 -55.00
CA THR A 57 -1.38 -5.69 -55.73
C THR A 57 -0.89 -4.57 -54.85
N VAL A 58 -0.25 -3.54 -55.44
CA VAL A 58 0.16 -2.33 -54.72
C VAL A 58 -1.04 -1.70 -53.98
N SER A 59 -2.22 -1.69 -54.61
CA SER A 59 -3.45 -1.19 -53.95
C SER A 59 -3.87 -2.01 -52.74
N PHE A 60 -3.69 -3.33 -52.76
CA PHE A 60 -3.94 -4.19 -51.59
C PHE A 60 -2.98 -3.87 -50.45
N VAL A 61 -1.67 -3.79 -50.74
CA VAL A 61 -0.62 -3.50 -49.74
C VAL A 61 -0.84 -2.12 -49.13
N LEU A 62 -1.16 -1.10 -49.92
CA LEU A 62 -1.45 0.25 -49.45
C LEU A 62 -2.72 0.29 -48.57
N ARG A 63 -3.77 -0.47 -48.92
CA ARG A 63 -4.98 -0.57 -48.09
C ARG A 63 -4.69 -1.23 -46.72
N VAL A 64 -4.02 -2.36 -46.72
CA VAL A 64 -3.62 -3.07 -45.51
C VAL A 64 -2.69 -2.21 -44.65
N GLY A 65 -1.71 -1.54 -45.29
CA GLY A 65 -0.83 -0.58 -44.63
C GLY A 65 -1.60 0.59 -44.01
N GLY A 66 -2.59 1.13 -44.74
CA GLY A 66 -3.46 2.21 -44.23
C GLY A 66 -4.30 1.75 -43.03
N ILE A 67 -4.87 0.53 -43.06
CA ILE A 67 -5.58 -0.05 -41.93
C ILE A 67 -4.64 -0.20 -40.74
N TYR A 68 -3.43 -0.71 -40.94
CA TYR A 68 -2.47 -0.88 -39.86
C TYR A 68 -2.03 0.45 -39.23
N VAL A 69 -1.82 1.49 -40.06
CA VAL A 69 -1.54 2.85 -39.56
C VAL A 69 -2.71 3.37 -38.71
N LEU A 70 -3.96 3.17 -39.16
CA LEU A 70 -5.15 3.56 -38.41
C LEU A 70 -5.21 2.82 -37.07
N LEU A 71 -4.97 1.51 -37.05
CA LEU A 71 -4.92 0.71 -35.82
C LEU A 71 -3.84 1.21 -34.84
N ARG A 72 -2.66 1.61 -35.36
CA ARG A 72 -1.59 2.18 -34.53
C ARG A 72 -1.95 3.56 -33.97
N VAL A 73 -2.70 4.37 -34.69
CA VAL A 73 -3.24 5.64 -34.16
C VAL A 73 -4.24 5.37 -33.02
N VAL A 74 -5.16 4.42 -33.23
CA VAL A 74 -6.13 4.01 -32.20
C VAL A 74 -5.41 3.46 -30.97
N ASP A 75 -4.43 2.58 -31.15
CA ASP A 75 -3.58 2.04 -30.11
C ASP A 75 -2.89 3.15 -29.30
N ALA A 76 -2.26 4.10 -29.99
CA ALA A 76 -1.57 5.21 -29.34
C ALA A 76 -2.53 6.09 -28.51
N LEU A 77 -3.73 6.39 -29.02
CA LEU A 77 -4.75 7.16 -28.31
C LEU A 77 -5.30 6.41 -27.10
N ALA A 78 -5.58 5.10 -27.27
CA ALA A 78 -6.05 4.25 -26.17
C ALA A 78 -4.97 4.10 -25.08
N ASN A 79 -3.72 3.86 -25.46
CA ASN A 79 -2.60 3.79 -24.52
C ASN A 79 -2.36 5.12 -23.80
N PHE A 80 -2.51 6.26 -24.49
CA PHE A 80 -2.45 7.58 -23.86
C PHE A 80 -3.54 7.74 -22.79
N TYR A 81 -4.77 7.28 -23.08
CA TYR A 81 -5.87 7.31 -22.10
C TYR A 81 -5.53 6.46 -20.86
N MET A 82 -5.10 5.21 -21.07
CA MET A 82 -4.71 4.29 -19.99
C MET A 82 -3.59 4.88 -19.14
N ALA A 83 -2.49 5.31 -19.77
CA ALA A 83 -1.34 5.89 -19.07
C ALA A 83 -1.66 7.19 -18.33
N SER A 84 -2.66 7.97 -18.79
CA SER A 84 -3.04 9.22 -18.12
C SER A 84 -4.19 9.03 -17.14
N ARG A 85 -5.33 8.52 -17.59
CA ARG A 85 -6.57 8.45 -16.79
C ARG A 85 -6.60 7.29 -15.82
N GLY A 86 -5.95 6.15 -16.15
CA GLY A 86 -5.75 5.03 -15.21
C GLY A 86 -4.99 5.48 -13.97
N HIS A 87 -3.83 6.12 -14.15
CA HIS A 87 -3.04 6.66 -13.02
C HIS A 87 -3.78 7.76 -12.24
N ILE A 88 -4.50 8.67 -12.93
CA ILE A 88 -5.32 9.69 -12.26
C ILE A 88 -6.42 9.04 -11.42
N MET A 89 -7.06 7.97 -11.91
CA MET A 89 -8.05 7.21 -11.13
C MET A 89 -7.43 6.61 -9.86
N GLY A 90 -6.25 6.00 -9.98
CA GLY A 90 -5.49 5.51 -8.84
C GLY A 90 -5.22 6.60 -7.81
N THR A 91 -4.76 7.78 -8.26
CA THR A 91 -4.52 8.94 -7.39
C THR A 91 -5.78 9.44 -6.66
N PHE A 92 -6.95 9.39 -7.33
CA PHE A 92 -8.21 9.74 -6.67
C PHE A 92 -8.60 8.72 -5.60
N ILE A 93 -8.41 7.43 -5.86
CA ILE A 93 -8.64 6.36 -4.87
C ILE A 93 -7.71 6.55 -3.67
N GLU A 94 -6.43 6.82 -3.91
CA GLU A 94 -5.43 7.08 -2.87
C GLU A 94 -5.83 8.28 -2.00
N ARG A 95 -6.24 9.37 -2.64
CA ARG A 95 -6.72 10.55 -1.91
C ARG A 95 -7.91 10.21 -1.01
N ASP A 96 -8.90 9.49 -1.54
CA ASP A 96 -10.11 9.15 -0.78
C ASP A 96 -9.75 8.23 0.40
N MET A 97 -8.91 7.20 0.18
CA MET A 97 -8.42 6.33 1.26
C MET A 97 -7.58 7.09 2.29
N ARG A 98 -6.73 8.01 1.84
CA ARG A 98 -5.91 8.85 2.74
C ARG A 98 -6.77 9.75 3.63
N ASN A 99 -7.82 10.33 3.06
CA ASN A 99 -8.77 11.15 3.80
C ASN A 99 -9.51 10.32 4.86
N ASP A 100 -10.02 9.13 4.49
CA ASP A 100 -10.72 8.25 5.41
C ASP A 100 -9.79 7.78 6.55
N LEU A 101 -8.55 7.40 6.18
CA LEU A 101 -7.56 6.96 7.16
C LEU A 101 -7.18 8.09 8.13
N PHE A 102 -6.94 9.29 7.61
CA PHE A 102 -6.59 10.43 8.47
C PHE A 102 -7.76 10.84 9.36
N ALA A 103 -8.98 10.86 8.81
CA ALA A 103 -10.18 11.13 9.60
C ALA A 103 -10.37 10.10 10.72
N HIS A 104 -10.17 8.80 10.40
CA HIS A 104 -10.26 7.74 11.40
C HIS A 104 -9.18 7.87 12.49
N LEU A 105 -7.92 8.14 12.10
CA LEU A 105 -6.85 8.41 13.06
C LEU A 105 -7.18 9.52 14.04
N GLN A 106 -7.88 10.59 13.61
CA GLN A 106 -8.31 11.67 14.52
C GLN A 106 -9.34 11.22 15.57
N THR A 107 -10.01 10.09 15.36
CA THR A 107 -10.97 9.54 16.34
C THR A 107 -10.32 8.63 17.38
N LEU A 108 -9.10 8.12 17.12
CA LEU A 108 -8.40 7.22 18.02
C LEU A 108 -7.89 7.94 19.27
N GLY A 109 -7.93 7.25 20.40
CA GLY A 109 -7.55 7.79 21.71
C GLY A 109 -6.04 7.76 21.97
N PHE A 110 -5.65 8.35 23.10
CA PHE A 110 -4.24 8.43 23.53
C PHE A 110 -3.58 7.05 23.70
N ALA A 111 -4.34 6.03 24.13
CA ALA A 111 -3.84 4.67 24.29
C ALA A 111 -3.27 4.09 23.00
N TYR A 112 -3.92 4.34 21.86
CA TYR A 112 -3.42 3.93 20.56
C TYR A 112 -2.06 4.59 20.23
N TYR A 113 -1.95 5.91 20.43
CA TYR A 113 -0.74 6.67 20.10
C TYR A 113 0.43 6.40 21.05
N SER A 114 0.17 6.04 22.30
CA SER A 114 1.21 5.64 23.27
C SER A 114 1.94 4.37 22.84
N ASN A 115 1.24 3.46 22.16
CA ASN A 115 1.77 2.17 21.70
C ASN A 115 2.17 2.19 20.23
N ALA A 116 1.66 3.13 19.43
CA ALA A 116 1.92 3.19 18.00
C ALA A 116 3.23 3.94 17.68
N LYS A 117 4.01 3.38 16.77
CA LYS A 117 5.17 4.07 16.21
C LYS A 117 4.71 5.03 15.11
N VAL A 118 4.80 6.34 15.35
CA VAL A 118 4.38 7.39 14.40
C VAL A 118 4.96 7.18 13.01
N GLY A 119 6.24 6.76 12.89
CA GLY A 119 6.86 6.45 11.62
C GLY A 119 6.18 5.30 10.85
N GLN A 120 5.58 4.32 11.53
CA GLN A 120 4.79 3.27 10.88
C GLN A 120 3.46 3.81 10.37
N ILE A 121 2.78 4.66 11.12
CA ILE A 121 1.55 5.34 10.67
C ILE A 121 1.85 6.19 9.43
N MET A 122 2.92 6.96 9.45
CA MET A 122 3.36 7.76 8.29
C MET A 122 3.60 6.89 7.06
N ALA A 123 4.29 5.76 7.20
CA ALA A 123 4.51 4.83 6.10
C ALA A 123 3.20 4.26 5.54
N ARG A 124 2.21 3.98 6.42
CA ARG A 124 0.89 3.48 6.00
C ARG A 124 0.08 4.52 5.23
N ILE A 125 0.16 5.82 5.61
CA ILE A 125 -0.53 6.93 4.91
C ILE A 125 0.13 7.26 3.57
N THR A 126 1.42 7.00 3.41
CA THR A 126 2.19 7.35 2.21
C THR A 126 2.50 6.13 1.35
N SER A 127 3.54 5.37 1.72
CA SER A 127 4.08 4.30 0.89
C SER A 127 3.11 3.13 0.67
N ASP A 128 2.36 2.72 1.72
CA ASP A 128 1.43 1.61 1.58
C ASP A 128 0.23 1.99 0.71
N LEU A 129 -0.29 3.22 0.82
CA LEU A 129 -1.37 3.71 -0.07
C LEU A 129 -0.90 3.89 -1.51
N PHE A 130 0.35 4.27 -1.74
CA PHE A 130 0.92 4.28 -3.09
C PHE A 130 0.91 2.88 -3.73
N GLU A 131 1.32 1.84 -2.99
CA GLU A 131 1.25 0.46 -3.48
C GLU A 131 -0.20 0.00 -3.75
N VAL A 132 -1.17 0.50 -2.98
CA VAL A 132 -2.59 0.26 -3.24
C VAL A 132 -3.05 0.98 -4.52
N THR A 133 -2.56 2.18 -4.79
CA THR A 133 -2.85 2.93 -6.03
C THR A 133 -2.35 2.16 -7.25
N GLU A 134 -1.11 1.71 -7.21
CA GLU A 134 -0.50 0.91 -8.27
C GLU A 134 -1.28 -0.41 -8.50
N PHE A 135 -1.70 -1.04 -7.42
CA PHE A 135 -2.59 -2.21 -7.48
C PHE A 135 -3.92 -1.87 -8.15
N ALA A 136 -4.53 -0.73 -7.79
CA ALA A 136 -5.89 -0.37 -8.17
C ALA A 136 -6.08 -0.24 -9.69
N HIS A 137 -5.15 0.37 -10.40
CA HIS A 137 -5.30 0.59 -11.83
C HIS A 137 -4.58 -0.49 -12.66
N HIS A 138 -3.38 -0.87 -12.29
CA HIS A 138 -2.62 -1.84 -13.08
C HIS A 138 -3.16 -3.27 -12.98
N CYS A 139 -3.57 -3.74 -11.78
CA CYS A 139 -3.96 -5.15 -11.66
C CYS A 139 -5.17 -5.53 -12.52
N PRO A 140 -6.30 -4.81 -12.51
CA PRO A 140 -7.42 -5.12 -13.39
C PRO A 140 -7.04 -5.08 -14.87
N GLU A 141 -6.29 -4.06 -15.29
CA GLU A 141 -5.84 -3.84 -16.65
C GLU A 141 -4.94 -4.97 -17.15
N GLU A 142 -3.87 -5.29 -16.42
CA GLU A 142 -2.87 -6.26 -16.86
C GLU A 142 -3.40 -7.70 -16.86
N PHE A 143 -4.23 -8.09 -15.89
CA PHE A 143 -4.88 -9.40 -15.93
C PHE A 143 -5.88 -9.50 -17.09
N PHE A 144 -6.58 -8.43 -17.41
CA PHE A 144 -7.51 -8.36 -18.53
C PHE A 144 -6.77 -8.47 -19.86
N ILE A 145 -5.72 -7.68 -20.09
CA ILE A 145 -4.86 -7.73 -21.27
C ILE A 145 -4.25 -9.12 -21.46
N ALA A 146 -3.67 -9.67 -20.39
CA ALA A 146 -3.03 -10.99 -20.44
C ALA A 146 -4.05 -12.09 -20.76
N GLY A 147 -5.25 -12.02 -20.18
CA GLY A 147 -6.35 -12.94 -20.49
C GLY A 147 -6.71 -12.92 -21.98
N ILE A 148 -6.89 -11.75 -22.57
CA ILE A 148 -7.19 -11.59 -24.00
C ILE A 148 -6.03 -12.12 -24.86
N LYS A 149 -4.77 -11.75 -24.53
CA LYS A 149 -3.56 -12.15 -25.25
C LYS A 149 -3.24 -13.65 -25.14
N ILE A 150 -3.85 -14.38 -24.25
CA ILE A 150 -3.76 -15.85 -24.15
C ILE A 150 -4.93 -16.52 -24.87
N VAL A 151 -6.17 -16.06 -24.62
CA VAL A 151 -7.39 -16.71 -25.12
C VAL A 151 -7.56 -16.52 -26.62
N ILE A 152 -7.39 -15.29 -27.13
CA ILE A 152 -7.62 -15.01 -28.57
C ILE A 152 -6.59 -15.73 -29.46
N PRO A 153 -5.27 -15.68 -29.21
CA PRO A 153 -4.32 -16.49 -29.97
C PRO A 153 -4.60 -17.99 -29.89
N PHE A 154 -5.02 -18.50 -28.72
CA PHE A 154 -5.44 -19.91 -28.62
C PHE A 154 -6.54 -20.25 -29.60
N ILE A 155 -7.60 -19.45 -29.65
CA ILE A 155 -8.76 -19.67 -30.55
C ILE A 155 -8.32 -19.61 -32.03
N ILE A 156 -7.53 -18.57 -32.39
CA ILE A 156 -7.06 -18.36 -33.75
C ILE A 156 -6.17 -19.54 -34.20
N LEU A 157 -5.21 -19.92 -33.38
CA LEU A 157 -4.25 -21.01 -33.69
C LEU A 157 -4.95 -22.38 -33.69
N MET A 158 -5.94 -22.62 -32.84
CA MET A 158 -6.79 -23.83 -32.89
C MET A 158 -7.53 -23.97 -34.21
N GLY A 159 -7.92 -22.85 -34.83
CA GLY A 159 -8.51 -22.84 -36.17
C GLY A 159 -7.54 -23.21 -37.30
N ALA A 160 -6.23 -22.96 -37.09
CA ALA A 160 -5.18 -23.28 -38.08
C ALA A 160 -4.70 -24.74 -37.95
N SER A 161 -4.28 -25.15 -36.74
CA SER A 161 -3.87 -26.53 -36.44
C SER A 161 -4.08 -26.87 -34.96
N PRO A 162 -5.11 -27.67 -34.60
CA PRO A 162 -5.33 -28.07 -33.22
C PRO A 162 -4.12 -28.80 -32.61
N ALA A 163 -3.47 -29.69 -33.37
CA ALA A 163 -2.36 -30.48 -32.86
C ALA A 163 -1.16 -29.61 -32.49
N LEU A 164 -0.72 -28.70 -33.36
CA LEU A 164 0.40 -27.80 -33.07
C LEU A 164 0.07 -26.84 -31.90
N THR A 165 -1.15 -26.31 -31.88
CA THR A 165 -1.61 -25.43 -30.79
C THR A 165 -1.58 -26.12 -29.46
N LEU A 166 -2.10 -27.36 -29.35
CA LEU A 166 -2.09 -28.12 -28.12
C LEU A 166 -0.69 -28.46 -27.65
N ILE A 167 0.25 -28.77 -28.56
CA ILE A 167 1.67 -29.01 -28.21
C ILE A 167 2.27 -27.75 -27.57
N ILE A 168 2.06 -26.57 -28.18
CA ILE A 168 2.57 -25.28 -27.65
C ILE A 168 1.95 -25.00 -26.28
N PHE A 169 0.62 -25.08 -26.17
CA PHE A 169 -0.06 -24.78 -24.92
C PHE A 169 0.20 -25.80 -23.80
N ALA A 170 0.52 -27.05 -24.11
CA ALA A 170 0.94 -28.05 -23.13
C ALA A 170 2.28 -27.72 -22.46
N MET A 171 3.13 -26.93 -23.11
CA MET A 171 4.38 -26.46 -22.50
C MET A 171 4.16 -25.39 -21.43
N LEU A 172 3.05 -24.64 -21.48
CA LEU A 172 2.77 -23.53 -20.54
C LEU A 172 2.62 -24.02 -19.09
N PRO A 173 1.80 -25.05 -18.78
CA PRO A 173 1.73 -25.60 -17.42
C PRO A 173 3.09 -26.05 -16.87
N LEU A 174 3.92 -26.67 -17.71
CA LEU A 174 5.26 -27.09 -17.33
C LEU A 174 6.17 -25.90 -17.00
N MET A 175 6.14 -24.86 -17.84
CA MET A 175 6.84 -23.60 -17.60
C MET A 175 6.38 -22.96 -16.29
N ILE A 176 5.06 -22.86 -16.05
CA ILE A 176 4.48 -22.30 -14.84
C ILE A 176 4.91 -23.11 -13.61
N ALA A 177 4.94 -24.45 -13.68
CA ALA A 177 5.37 -25.29 -12.56
C ALA A 177 6.85 -25.04 -12.20
N CYS A 178 7.73 -24.99 -13.20
CA CYS A 178 9.15 -24.73 -13.00
C CYS A 178 9.41 -23.30 -12.48
N THR A 179 8.78 -22.30 -13.06
CA THR A 179 8.92 -20.91 -12.59
C THR A 179 8.37 -20.73 -11.18
N ARG A 180 7.26 -21.40 -10.83
CA ARG A 180 6.69 -21.39 -9.47
C ARG A 180 7.64 -21.99 -8.44
N PHE A 181 8.37 -23.05 -8.79
CA PHE A 181 9.36 -23.69 -7.93
C PHE A 181 10.49 -22.72 -7.55
N PHE A 182 11.09 -22.06 -8.54
CA PHE A 182 12.15 -21.08 -8.29
C PHE A 182 11.62 -19.84 -7.58
N ASN A 183 10.44 -19.32 -7.97
CA ASN A 183 9.83 -18.15 -7.38
C ASN A 183 9.54 -18.35 -5.88
N LYS A 184 9.03 -19.54 -5.48
CA LYS A 184 8.79 -19.85 -4.05
C LYS A 184 10.09 -19.76 -3.22
N ARG A 185 11.19 -20.30 -3.73
CA ARG A 185 12.49 -20.26 -3.06
C ARG A 185 13.10 -18.86 -3.05
N MET A 186 13.03 -18.19 -4.17
CA MET A 186 13.46 -16.80 -4.29
C MET A 186 12.77 -15.89 -3.26
N ARG A 187 11.43 -15.97 -3.14
CA ARG A 187 10.67 -15.21 -2.14
C ARG A 187 11.08 -15.51 -0.69
N ALA A 188 11.42 -16.75 -0.38
CA ALA A 188 11.90 -17.11 0.97
C ALA A 188 13.20 -16.38 1.30
N VAL A 189 14.17 -16.41 0.37
CA VAL A 189 15.47 -15.75 0.55
C VAL A 189 15.34 -14.22 0.48
N TYR A 190 14.40 -13.66 -0.31
CA TYR A 190 14.11 -12.21 -0.28
C TYR A 190 13.63 -11.75 1.09
N ARG A 191 12.78 -12.53 1.77
CA ARG A 191 12.34 -12.20 3.15
C ARG A 191 13.50 -12.25 4.13
N GLU A 192 14.34 -13.27 4.04
CA GLU A 192 15.57 -13.41 4.86
C GLU A 192 16.52 -12.22 4.62
N SER A 193 16.71 -11.82 3.37
CA SER A 193 17.53 -10.65 3.02
C SER A 193 16.97 -9.34 3.60
N ARG A 194 15.64 -9.14 3.56
CA ARG A 194 15.00 -7.96 4.18
C ARG A 194 15.12 -7.97 5.70
N HIS A 195 14.99 -9.13 6.33
CA HIS A 195 15.19 -9.28 7.78
C HIS A 195 16.61 -8.88 8.14
N GLN A 196 17.62 -9.38 7.40
CA GLN A 196 19.03 -9.06 7.65
C GLN A 196 19.34 -7.57 7.46
N VAL A 197 18.71 -6.91 6.48
CA VAL A 197 18.81 -5.44 6.35
C VAL A 197 18.21 -4.73 7.56
N GLY A 198 17.11 -5.25 8.09
CA GLY A 198 16.50 -4.73 9.33
C GLY A 198 17.44 -4.83 10.53
N GLU A 199 18.13 -5.98 10.69
CA GLU A 199 19.12 -6.20 11.75
C GLU A 199 20.32 -5.25 11.62
N ILE A 200 20.83 -5.06 10.38
CA ILE A 200 21.92 -4.10 10.12
C ILE A 200 21.45 -2.68 10.47
N ASN A 201 20.25 -2.29 10.06
CA ASN A 201 19.72 -0.96 10.38
C ASN A 201 19.60 -0.73 11.89
N ALA A 202 19.06 -1.71 12.63
CA ALA A 202 18.95 -1.63 14.10
C ALA A 202 20.34 -1.49 14.74
N GLN A 203 21.31 -2.27 14.28
CA GLN A 203 22.69 -2.21 14.78
C GLN A 203 23.33 -0.85 14.50
N VAL A 204 23.14 -0.30 13.30
CA VAL A 204 23.66 1.05 12.94
C VAL A 204 22.97 2.11 13.79
N GLU A 205 21.64 2.00 14.00
CA GLU A 205 20.88 2.92 14.85
C GLU A 205 21.42 2.90 16.28
N ASP A 206 21.59 1.72 16.88
CA ASP A 206 22.12 1.56 18.23
C ASP A 206 23.54 2.17 18.37
N SER A 207 24.42 1.88 17.42
CA SER A 207 25.78 2.42 17.43
C SER A 207 25.82 3.95 17.28
N LEU A 208 24.94 4.53 16.44
CA LEU A 208 24.87 5.98 16.23
C LEU A 208 24.20 6.71 17.40
N LEU A 209 23.12 6.16 17.98
CA LEU A 209 22.51 6.70 19.18
C LEU A 209 23.45 6.61 20.39
N GLY A 210 24.17 5.48 20.50
CA GLY A 210 25.19 5.23 21.53
C GLY A 210 26.57 5.81 21.22
N ILE A 211 26.76 6.64 20.21
CA ILE A 211 28.10 7.05 19.72
C ILE A 211 28.96 7.70 20.81
N ARG A 212 28.36 8.45 21.74
CA ARG A 212 29.09 9.05 22.87
C ARG A 212 29.69 7.97 23.77
N VAL A 213 28.98 6.87 24.00
CA VAL A 213 29.46 5.73 24.79
C VAL A 213 30.56 5.01 24.04
N VAL A 214 30.37 4.72 22.74
CA VAL A 214 31.38 4.10 21.89
C VAL A 214 32.69 4.89 21.94
N LYS A 215 32.60 6.22 21.77
CA LYS A 215 33.75 7.13 21.80
C LYS A 215 34.41 7.24 23.17
N SER A 216 33.63 7.24 24.27
CA SER A 216 34.18 7.37 25.62
C SER A 216 34.95 6.12 26.07
N PHE A 217 34.66 4.97 25.49
CA PHE A 217 35.37 3.71 25.77
C PHE A 217 36.33 3.29 24.65
N ALA A 218 36.51 4.11 23.58
CA ALA A 218 37.32 3.80 22.40
C ALA A 218 36.98 2.42 21.76
N ASN A 219 35.67 2.06 21.73
CA ASN A 219 35.16 0.77 21.29
C ASN A 219 34.71 0.75 19.81
N GLU A 220 35.19 1.69 18.96
CA GLU A 220 34.91 1.70 17.54
C GLU A 220 35.29 0.38 16.83
N PRO A 221 36.40 -0.29 17.16
CA PRO A 221 36.73 -1.56 16.54
C PRO A 221 35.69 -2.65 16.84
N VAL A 222 35.11 -2.66 18.04
CA VAL A 222 34.06 -3.63 18.45
C VAL A 222 32.79 -3.41 17.64
N GLU A 223 32.36 -2.16 17.47
CA GLU A 223 31.18 -1.85 16.66
C GLU A 223 31.43 -2.15 15.17
N MET A 224 32.62 -1.90 14.64
CA MET A 224 33.01 -2.27 13.28
C MET A 224 32.98 -3.80 13.07
N GLU A 225 33.46 -4.58 14.04
CA GLU A 225 33.43 -6.05 13.94
C GLU A 225 32.00 -6.58 13.90
N LYS A 226 31.09 -6.06 14.75
CA LYS A 226 29.66 -6.37 14.74
C LYS A 226 29.04 -6.07 13.36
N PHE A 227 29.33 -4.87 12.84
CA PHE A 227 28.83 -4.44 11.53
C PHE A 227 29.34 -5.34 10.40
N HIS A 228 30.64 -5.68 10.40
CA HIS A 228 31.22 -6.59 9.42
C HIS A 228 30.53 -7.95 9.44
N HIS A 229 30.30 -8.53 10.63
CA HIS A 229 29.60 -9.79 10.74
C HIS A 229 28.18 -9.74 10.15
N GLY A 230 27.41 -8.70 10.47
CA GLY A 230 26.07 -8.49 9.91
C GLY A 230 26.08 -8.31 8.39
N ASN A 231 27.08 -7.62 7.87
CA ASN A 231 27.25 -7.35 6.45
C ASN A 231 27.73 -8.61 5.67
N ASP A 232 28.58 -9.43 6.25
CA ASP A 232 29.00 -10.71 5.66
C ASP A 232 27.83 -11.68 5.57
N GLU A 233 26.98 -11.74 6.60
CA GLU A 233 25.76 -12.52 6.59
C GLU A 233 24.81 -12.05 5.49
N PHE A 234 24.65 -10.72 5.30
CA PHE A 234 23.89 -10.14 4.20
C PHE A 234 24.43 -10.59 2.83
N VAL A 235 25.75 -10.57 2.65
CA VAL A 235 26.38 -11.07 1.40
C VAL A 235 26.07 -12.54 1.18
N ARG A 236 26.15 -13.39 2.22
CA ARG A 236 25.83 -14.83 2.15
C ARG A 236 24.40 -15.08 1.72
N ILE A 237 23.46 -14.34 2.30
CA ILE A 237 22.03 -14.42 1.97
C ILE A 237 21.80 -13.96 0.51
N ASN A 238 22.37 -12.82 0.12
CA ASN A 238 22.22 -12.28 -1.23
C ASN A 238 22.83 -13.19 -2.30
N ARG A 239 23.95 -13.88 -2.01
CA ARG A 239 24.52 -14.89 -2.92
C ARG A 239 23.47 -15.96 -3.25
N ARG A 240 22.76 -16.50 -2.25
CA ARG A 240 21.69 -17.47 -2.47
C ARG A 240 20.51 -16.86 -3.24
N LYS A 241 20.13 -15.59 -2.92
CA LYS A 241 19.09 -14.85 -3.62
C LYS A 241 19.38 -14.78 -5.11
N TYR A 242 20.58 -14.34 -5.49
CA TYR A 242 20.98 -14.20 -6.89
C TYR A 242 21.11 -15.53 -7.61
N LEU A 243 21.49 -16.63 -6.93
CA LEU A 243 21.47 -17.97 -7.53
C LEU A 243 20.05 -18.43 -7.89
N TYR A 244 19.06 -18.23 -7.00
CA TYR A 244 17.68 -18.57 -7.32
C TYR A 244 17.09 -17.65 -8.40
N MET A 245 17.45 -16.36 -8.39
CA MET A 245 17.04 -15.42 -9.44
C MET A 245 17.64 -15.82 -10.80
N ALA A 246 18.91 -16.18 -10.83
CA ALA A 246 19.55 -16.69 -12.04
C ALA A 246 18.88 -17.98 -12.53
N GLY A 247 18.57 -18.92 -11.62
CA GLY A 247 17.83 -20.14 -11.94
C GLY A 247 16.45 -19.85 -12.53
N PHE A 248 15.69 -18.90 -11.95
CA PHE A 248 14.39 -18.45 -12.47
C PHE A 248 14.53 -17.88 -13.90
N ASN A 249 15.43 -16.92 -14.09
CA ASN A 249 15.65 -16.27 -15.39
C ASN A 249 16.12 -17.28 -16.45
N THR A 250 17.06 -18.17 -16.08
CA THR A 250 17.55 -19.21 -16.99
C THR A 250 16.43 -20.18 -17.38
N THR A 251 15.61 -20.61 -16.43
CA THR A 251 14.47 -21.51 -16.69
C THR A 251 13.50 -20.85 -17.66
N THR A 252 13.11 -19.61 -17.43
CA THR A 252 12.23 -18.86 -18.33
C THR A 252 12.83 -18.79 -19.74
N ARG A 253 14.11 -18.46 -19.86
CA ARG A 253 14.84 -18.38 -21.13
C ARG A 253 14.91 -19.71 -21.88
N VAL A 254 15.09 -20.81 -21.13
CA VAL A 254 15.08 -22.16 -21.72
C VAL A 254 13.71 -22.52 -22.29
N PHE A 255 12.63 -22.22 -21.54
CA PHE A 255 11.26 -22.45 -22.05
C PHE A 255 10.93 -21.58 -23.25
N ASP A 256 11.38 -20.32 -23.29
CA ASP A 256 11.25 -19.46 -24.47
C ASP A 256 11.92 -20.14 -25.69
N GLY A 257 13.17 -20.55 -25.53
CA GLY A 257 13.91 -21.24 -26.61
C GLY A 257 13.22 -22.53 -27.05
N LEU A 258 12.77 -23.35 -26.10
CA LEU A 258 12.06 -24.59 -26.41
C LEU A 258 10.75 -24.35 -27.16
N MET A 259 9.97 -23.35 -26.78
CA MET A 259 8.74 -22.99 -27.50
C MET A 259 9.02 -22.57 -28.95
N TYR A 260 10.05 -21.78 -29.20
CA TYR A 260 10.47 -21.44 -30.56
C TYR A 260 10.97 -22.67 -31.31
N ILE A 261 11.77 -23.56 -30.69
CA ILE A 261 12.22 -24.82 -31.30
C ILE A 261 11.02 -25.70 -31.69
N VAL A 262 10.02 -25.80 -30.80
CA VAL A 262 8.78 -26.57 -31.12
C VAL A 262 8.07 -25.96 -32.30
N VAL A 263 7.85 -24.65 -32.34
CA VAL A 263 7.19 -24.00 -33.48
C VAL A 263 8.00 -24.18 -34.75
N VAL A 264 9.32 -23.99 -34.71
CA VAL A 264 10.18 -24.07 -35.90
C VAL A 264 10.27 -25.52 -36.43
N VAL A 265 10.53 -26.48 -35.54
CA VAL A 265 10.75 -27.88 -35.98
C VAL A 265 9.43 -28.57 -36.26
N VAL A 266 8.49 -28.57 -35.31
CA VAL A 266 7.19 -29.25 -35.47
C VAL A 266 6.35 -28.56 -36.51
N GLY A 267 6.35 -27.21 -36.53
CA GLY A 267 5.66 -26.43 -37.55
C GLY A 267 6.21 -26.71 -38.95
N ALA A 268 7.53 -26.79 -39.16
CA ALA A 268 8.11 -27.17 -40.42
C ALA A 268 7.72 -28.59 -40.87
N LEU A 269 7.69 -29.56 -39.91
CA LEU A 269 7.20 -30.91 -40.21
C LEU A 269 5.73 -30.90 -40.62
N PHE A 270 4.90 -30.07 -40.05
CA PHE A 270 3.49 -29.96 -40.37
C PHE A 270 3.28 -29.25 -41.73
N ILE A 271 4.17 -28.32 -42.15
CA ILE A 271 4.20 -27.77 -43.53
C ILE A 271 4.53 -28.89 -44.53
N ILE A 272 5.57 -29.71 -44.25
CA ILE A 272 5.96 -30.83 -45.14
C ILE A 272 4.80 -31.82 -45.31
N GLN A 273 4.03 -32.08 -44.24
CA GLN A 273 2.82 -32.92 -44.28
C GLN A 273 1.60 -32.27 -44.90
N GLY A 274 1.67 -30.99 -45.28
CA GLY A 274 0.52 -30.22 -45.82
C GLY A 274 -0.55 -29.93 -44.78
N SER A 275 -0.26 -30.04 -43.46
CA SER A 275 -1.23 -29.82 -42.39
C SER A 275 -1.40 -28.35 -42.02
N ILE A 276 -0.39 -27.51 -42.29
CA ILE A 276 -0.45 -26.05 -42.16
C ILE A 276 0.23 -25.38 -43.33
N THR A 277 -0.13 -24.12 -43.58
CA THR A 277 0.49 -23.29 -44.64
C THR A 277 1.73 -22.55 -44.09
N ALA A 278 2.56 -22.03 -44.99
CA ALA A 278 3.67 -21.13 -44.62
C ALA A 278 3.13 -19.85 -43.95
N ALA A 279 1.96 -19.40 -44.34
CA ALA A 279 1.26 -18.26 -43.73
C ALA A 279 0.86 -18.55 -42.28
N ASP A 280 0.25 -19.73 -42.02
CA ASP A 280 -0.07 -20.17 -40.66
C ASP A 280 1.17 -20.26 -39.79
N TYR A 281 2.26 -20.82 -40.32
CA TYR A 281 3.54 -20.91 -39.62
C TYR A 281 4.08 -19.54 -39.17
N MET A 282 3.99 -18.52 -40.04
CA MET A 282 4.38 -17.15 -39.67
C MET A 282 3.49 -16.60 -38.54
N ALA A 283 2.18 -16.85 -38.57
CA ALA A 283 1.26 -16.45 -37.52
C ALA A 283 1.63 -17.13 -36.19
N TYR A 284 1.96 -18.44 -36.19
CA TYR A 284 2.42 -19.17 -35.00
C TYR A 284 3.66 -18.52 -34.37
N LEU A 285 4.68 -18.16 -35.16
CA LEU A 285 5.90 -17.51 -34.67
C LEU A 285 5.59 -16.18 -33.95
N LEU A 286 4.70 -15.37 -34.53
CA LEU A 286 4.33 -14.08 -33.97
C LEU A 286 3.47 -14.23 -32.72
N TYR A 287 2.47 -15.12 -32.73
CA TYR A 287 1.61 -15.34 -31.57
C TYR A 287 2.34 -16.00 -30.38
N VAL A 288 3.30 -16.88 -30.63
CA VAL A 288 4.14 -17.45 -29.57
C VAL A 288 4.91 -16.36 -28.82
N ASN A 289 5.44 -15.36 -29.55
CA ASN A 289 6.07 -14.20 -28.90
C ASN A 289 5.10 -13.43 -28.01
N THR A 290 3.87 -13.19 -28.50
CA THR A 290 2.81 -12.55 -27.73
C THR A 290 2.43 -13.33 -26.45
N LEU A 291 2.32 -14.66 -26.56
CA LEU A 291 2.06 -15.54 -25.42
C LEU A 291 3.16 -15.47 -24.37
N LEU A 292 4.42 -15.60 -24.78
CA LEU A 292 5.57 -15.57 -23.89
C LEU A 292 5.68 -14.25 -23.13
N THR A 293 5.52 -13.13 -23.84
CA THR A 293 5.55 -11.80 -23.23
C THR A 293 4.40 -11.60 -22.23
N SER A 294 3.20 -12.08 -22.54
CA SER A 294 2.04 -12.00 -21.65
C SER A 294 2.21 -12.80 -20.39
N ILE A 295 2.80 -14.01 -20.47
CA ILE A 295 3.06 -14.86 -19.31
C ILE A 295 4.12 -14.24 -18.39
N ARG A 296 5.19 -13.68 -18.94
CA ARG A 296 6.20 -12.96 -18.15
C ARG A 296 5.55 -11.80 -17.41
N ARG A 297 4.72 -11.03 -18.09
CA ARG A 297 4.00 -9.91 -17.52
C ARG A 297 3.12 -10.31 -16.33
N ILE A 298 2.38 -11.42 -16.42
CA ILE A 298 1.60 -11.98 -15.29
C ILE A 298 2.52 -12.30 -14.09
N VAL A 299 3.68 -12.90 -14.35
CA VAL A 299 4.62 -13.29 -13.28
C VAL A 299 5.19 -12.04 -12.58
N ASP A 300 5.59 -11.03 -13.33
CA ASP A 300 6.13 -9.77 -12.79
C ASP A 300 5.05 -9.03 -11.99
N PHE A 301 3.82 -9.07 -12.49
CA PHE A 301 2.66 -8.43 -11.86
C PHE A 301 2.21 -9.06 -10.53
N MET A 302 2.51 -10.36 -10.32
CA MET A 302 2.18 -11.04 -9.06
C MET A 302 2.87 -10.45 -7.84
N GLU A 303 4.03 -9.84 -7.99
CA GLU A 303 4.69 -9.14 -6.89
C GLU A 303 3.96 -7.84 -6.54
N GLN A 304 3.60 -7.05 -7.54
CA GLN A 304 2.83 -5.82 -7.35
C GLN A 304 1.44 -6.10 -6.76
N PHE A 305 0.76 -7.15 -7.24
CA PHE A 305 -0.49 -7.63 -6.65
C PHE A 305 -0.34 -7.90 -5.15
N GLN A 306 0.74 -8.59 -4.74
CA GLN A 306 0.98 -8.90 -3.32
C GLN A 306 1.30 -7.66 -2.49
N ARG A 307 2.06 -6.71 -3.03
CA ARG A 307 2.34 -5.43 -2.34
C ARG A 307 1.06 -4.65 -2.11
N GLY A 308 0.23 -4.51 -3.15
CA GLY A 308 -1.07 -3.84 -3.03
C GLY A 308 -1.99 -4.50 -2.01
N ILE A 309 -2.12 -5.84 -2.02
CA ILE A 309 -2.91 -6.57 -1.02
C ILE A 309 -2.38 -6.35 0.41
N THR A 310 -1.05 -6.31 0.59
CA THR A 310 -0.45 -6.00 1.90
C THR A 310 -0.74 -4.55 2.33
N GLY A 311 -0.71 -3.60 1.39
CA GLY A 311 -1.10 -2.20 1.64
C GLY A 311 -2.57 -2.10 2.08
N ILE A 312 -3.48 -2.79 1.39
CA ILE A 312 -4.90 -2.88 1.77
C ILE A 312 -5.06 -3.51 3.16
N GLU A 313 -4.32 -4.57 3.47
CA GLU A 313 -4.37 -5.23 4.79
C GLU A 313 -3.98 -4.26 5.91
N ARG A 314 -2.86 -3.55 5.75
CA ARG A 314 -2.39 -2.55 6.72
C ARG A 314 -3.33 -1.34 6.86
N PHE A 315 -3.94 -0.92 5.76
CA PHE A 315 -5.01 0.08 5.80
C PHE A 315 -6.19 -0.40 6.62
N CYS A 316 -6.66 -1.63 6.38
CA CYS A 316 -7.77 -2.23 7.11
C CYS A 316 -7.45 -2.44 8.59
N GLU A 317 -6.20 -2.77 8.96
CA GLU A 317 -5.77 -2.89 10.35
C GLU A 317 -6.04 -1.61 11.14
N ILE A 318 -5.68 -0.43 10.58
CA ILE A 318 -5.95 0.84 11.25
C ILE A 318 -7.46 1.15 11.25
N MET A 319 -8.15 0.94 10.13
CA MET A 319 -9.59 1.22 10.03
C MET A 319 -10.45 0.31 10.91
N ASP A 320 -9.92 -0.83 11.38
CA ASP A 320 -10.59 -1.76 12.30
C ASP A 320 -10.31 -1.43 13.78
N GLU A 321 -9.34 -0.55 14.06
CA GLU A 321 -9.11 -0.07 15.41
C GLU A 321 -10.33 0.72 15.89
N THR A 322 -10.85 0.34 17.03
CA THR A 322 -11.99 1.03 17.63
C THR A 322 -11.53 2.09 18.61
N PRO A 323 -12.04 3.32 18.53
CA PRO A 323 -11.74 4.32 19.54
C PRO A 323 -12.15 3.81 20.94
N ASP A 324 -11.19 3.79 21.84
CA ASP A 324 -11.37 3.37 23.24
C ASP A 324 -12.24 4.36 24.06
N ILE A 325 -12.31 5.60 23.59
CA ILE A 325 -13.11 6.65 24.20
C ILE A 325 -14.10 7.20 23.15
N GLN A 326 -15.37 7.00 23.41
CA GLN A 326 -16.47 7.51 22.60
C GLN A 326 -17.45 8.26 23.48
N ASP A 327 -18.13 9.24 22.90
CA ASP A 327 -19.23 9.89 23.59
C ASP A 327 -20.39 8.92 23.76
N ALA A 328 -20.98 8.90 24.94
CA ALA A 328 -22.18 8.10 25.19
C ALA A 328 -23.33 8.62 24.28
N PRO A 329 -24.26 7.74 23.86
CA PRO A 329 -25.39 8.17 23.02
C PRO A 329 -26.25 9.25 23.65
N ASP A 330 -26.22 9.36 24.98
CA ASP A 330 -26.93 10.33 25.81
C ASP A 330 -26.00 11.41 26.42
N ALA A 331 -24.77 11.54 25.88
CA ALA A 331 -23.81 12.51 26.34
C ALA A 331 -24.35 13.96 26.16
N VAL A 332 -24.17 14.76 27.20
CA VAL A 332 -24.62 16.18 27.24
C VAL A 332 -23.40 17.08 27.16
N GLU A 333 -23.65 18.35 26.72
CA GLU A 333 -22.62 19.39 26.71
C GLU A 333 -22.40 19.94 28.14
N LEU A 334 -21.14 20.08 28.52
CA LEU A 334 -20.75 20.75 29.76
C LEU A 334 -20.87 22.27 29.58
N THR A 335 -21.85 22.85 30.22
CA THR A 335 -22.15 24.31 30.14
C THR A 335 -22.04 24.97 31.50
N HIS A 336 -21.74 26.27 31.54
CA HIS A 336 -21.65 27.06 32.78
C HIS A 336 -20.68 26.48 33.83
N VAL A 337 -19.49 26.13 33.39
CA VAL A 337 -18.47 25.50 34.23
C VAL A 337 -17.99 26.37 35.36
N ARG A 338 -18.11 25.87 36.61
CA ARG A 338 -17.56 26.50 37.82
C ARG A 338 -16.17 25.98 38.14
N GLY A 339 -15.89 24.72 37.76
CA GLY A 339 -14.59 24.06 37.92
C GLY A 339 -14.43 23.30 39.23
N ASP A 340 -15.53 22.77 39.78
CA ASP A 340 -15.52 21.82 40.90
C ASP A 340 -15.15 20.43 40.37
N VAL A 341 -14.13 19.77 40.94
CA VAL A 341 -13.65 18.49 40.48
C VAL A 341 -13.64 17.46 41.61
N THR A 342 -14.33 16.34 41.41
CA THR A 342 -14.39 15.26 42.38
C THR A 342 -13.86 13.96 41.80
N PHE A 343 -12.92 13.34 42.49
CA PHE A 343 -12.50 11.96 42.28
C PHE A 343 -13.21 11.08 43.32
N ASP A 344 -14.04 10.16 42.85
CA ASP A 344 -14.88 9.28 43.70
C ASP A 344 -14.47 7.83 43.47
N HIS A 345 -13.67 7.26 44.42
CA HIS A 345 -13.12 5.92 44.40
C HIS A 345 -12.38 5.53 43.10
N VAL A 346 -11.61 6.46 42.54
CA VAL A 346 -10.96 6.30 41.23
C VAL A 346 -9.78 5.32 41.30
N SER A 347 -9.83 4.29 40.47
CA SER A 347 -8.73 3.38 40.20
C SER A 347 -8.40 3.36 38.73
N PHE A 348 -7.11 3.23 38.39
CA PHE A 348 -6.66 3.24 37.01
C PHE A 348 -5.40 2.39 36.81
N HIS A 349 -5.37 1.64 35.69
CA HIS A 349 -4.19 0.99 35.13
C HIS A 349 -4.13 1.21 33.63
N TYR A 350 -2.93 1.22 33.04
CA TYR A 350 -2.74 1.23 31.60
C TYR A 350 -2.99 -0.16 31.00
N SER A 351 -3.43 -0.22 29.77
CA SER A 351 -3.81 -1.47 29.08
C SER A 351 -2.66 -2.50 28.91
N ASP A 352 -1.42 -2.06 29.02
CA ASP A 352 -0.20 -2.87 28.94
C ASP A 352 0.27 -3.43 30.30
N ASN A 353 -0.39 -3.06 31.40
CA ASN A 353 0.01 -3.46 32.74
C ASN A 353 -1.20 -3.60 33.69
N ASP A 354 -1.40 -4.80 34.25
CA ASP A 354 -2.47 -5.08 35.22
C ASP A 354 -2.27 -4.41 36.59
N LYS A 355 -1.13 -3.75 36.84
CA LYS A 355 -0.88 -3.07 38.08
C LYS A 355 -1.55 -1.71 38.11
N ASN A 356 -2.35 -1.47 39.16
CA ASN A 356 -2.93 -0.16 39.35
C ASN A 356 -1.86 0.91 39.54
N VAL A 357 -1.92 1.94 38.70
CA VAL A 357 -1.15 3.18 38.85
C VAL A 357 -1.81 4.10 39.86
N LEU A 358 -3.14 4.09 39.88
CA LEU A 358 -3.96 4.77 40.88
C LEU A 358 -4.91 3.74 41.49
N ALA A 359 -5.02 3.74 42.82
CA ALA A 359 -5.85 2.80 43.59
C ALA A 359 -6.70 3.58 44.60
N ASP A 360 -8.02 3.52 44.45
CA ASP A 360 -9.00 4.08 45.36
C ASP A 360 -8.75 5.57 45.71
N ILE A 361 -8.53 6.39 44.70
CA ILE A 361 -8.26 7.83 44.83
C ILE A 361 -9.57 8.55 45.13
N ASN A 362 -9.61 9.24 46.27
CA ASN A 362 -10.75 9.98 46.75
C ASN A 362 -10.31 11.40 47.16
N PHE A 363 -10.75 12.42 46.48
CA PHE A 363 -10.57 13.80 46.87
C PHE A 363 -11.51 14.73 46.09
N HIS A 364 -11.66 15.94 46.63
CA HIS A 364 -12.49 16.98 46.03
C HIS A 364 -11.72 18.30 45.98
N VAL A 365 -11.85 19.01 44.87
CA VAL A 365 -11.26 20.32 44.60
C VAL A 365 -12.41 21.30 44.37
N ASN A 366 -12.55 22.33 45.21
CA ASN A 366 -13.59 23.32 45.06
C ASN A 366 -13.31 24.28 43.90
N ALA A 367 -14.37 24.84 43.33
CA ALA A 367 -14.25 25.84 42.31
C ALA A 367 -13.35 27.03 42.74
N GLY A 368 -12.36 27.35 41.87
CA GLY A 368 -11.37 28.41 42.13
C GLY A 368 -10.22 28.01 43.09
N GLU A 369 -10.20 26.79 43.59
CA GLU A 369 -9.12 26.28 44.46
C GLU A 369 -7.86 25.96 43.66
N ARG A 370 -6.69 26.16 44.27
CA ARG A 370 -5.40 25.79 43.74
C ARG A 370 -4.85 24.61 44.51
N VAL A 371 -4.62 23.52 43.85
CA VAL A 371 -4.12 22.26 44.44
C VAL A 371 -2.78 21.87 43.84
N ALA A 372 -1.83 21.48 44.68
CA ALA A 372 -0.55 20.94 44.27
C ALA A 372 -0.50 19.42 44.51
N LEU A 373 -0.21 18.63 43.46
CA LEU A 373 0.03 17.21 43.55
C LEU A 373 1.51 16.97 43.81
N VAL A 374 1.86 16.44 45.01
CA VAL A 374 3.24 16.17 45.40
C VAL A 374 3.45 14.66 45.60
N GLY A 375 4.64 14.17 45.30
CA GLY A 375 4.98 12.77 45.42
C GLY A 375 6.18 12.34 44.57
N PRO A 376 6.70 11.12 44.75
CA PRO A 376 7.83 10.61 44.01
C PRO A 376 7.54 10.53 42.49
N SER A 377 8.61 10.46 41.66
CA SER A 377 8.47 10.17 40.25
C SER A 377 7.80 8.80 40.05
N GLY A 378 6.90 8.69 39.08
CA GLY A 378 6.11 7.47 38.87
C GLY A 378 4.90 7.30 39.82
N GLY A 379 4.65 8.23 40.73
CA GLY A 379 3.52 8.18 41.70
C GLY A 379 2.14 8.50 41.10
N GLY A 380 1.96 8.48 39.78
CA GLY A 380 0.64 8.66 39.14
C GLY A 380 0.15 10.09 38.96
N LYS A 381 0.95 11.12 39.30
CA LYS A 381 0.53 12.53 39.21
C LYS A 381 0.10 12.97 37.80
N THR A 382 0.91 12.70 36.80
CA THR A 382 0.60 12.97 35.39
C THR A 382 -0.61 12.15 34.92
N THR A 383 -0.70 10.91 35.32
CA THR A 383 -1.86 10.05 35.03
C THR A 383 -3.14 10.64 35.58
N LEU A 384 -3.13 11.10 36.82
CA LEU A 384 -4.29 11.74 37.45
C LEU A 384 -4.76 12.97 36.68
N CYS A 385 -3.83 13.85 36.24
CA CYS A 385 -4.15 15.01 35.40
C CYS A 385 -4.71 14.59 34.04
N ASN A 386 -4.22 13.51 33.43
CA ASN A 386 -4.66 13.01 32.13
C ASN A 386 -6.06 12.36 32.18
N LEU A 387 -6.54 11.96 33.35
CA LEU A 387 -7.89 11.42 33.53
C LEU A 387 -8.97 12.50 33.50
N ILE A 388 -8.67 13.72 33.92
CA ILE A 388 -9.64 14.83 33.99
C ILE A 388 -10.20 15.17 32.57
N PRO A 389 -9.35 15.37 31.50
CA PRO A 389 -9.84 15.60 30.16
C PRO A 389 -10.30 14.33 29.45
N ARG A 390 -10.42 13.23 30.19
CA ARG A 390 -10.80 11.91 29.71
C ARG A 390 -9.94 11.47 28.53
N PHE A 391 -8.59 11.50 28.69
CA PHE A 391 -7.66 10.89 27.74
C PHE A 391 -7.60 9.37 27.91
N TYR A 392 -8.03 8.87 29.06
CA TYR A 392 -8.21 7.46 29.38
C TYR A 392 -9.50 7.31 30.20
N ASN A 393 -10.17 6.17 30.08
CA ASN A 393 -11.26 5.82 30.96
C ASN A 393 -10.71 5.25 32.27
N VAL A 394 -11.33 5.55 33.40
CA VAL A 394 -10.97 4.97 34.68
C VAL A 394 -11.28 3.48 34.71
N SER A 395 -10.48 2.69 35.44
CA SER A 395 -10.72 1.25 35.63
C SER A 395 -11.77 0.96 36.72
N GLY A 396 -12.01 1.91 37.62
CA GLY A 396 -13.03 1.86 38.64
C GLY A 396 -13.27 3.24 39.25
N GLY A 397 -14.43 3.45 39.89
CA GLY A 397 -14.85 4.75 40.36
C GLY A 397 -15.31 5.68 39.27
N ARG A 398 -15.33 6.99 39.53
CA ARG A 398 -15.76 8.02 38.58
C ARG A 398 -15.11 9.35 38.89
N ILE A 399 -15.06 10.23 37.84
CA ILE A 399 -14.61 11.61 37.98
C ILE A 399 -15.80 12.51 37.64
N LEU A 400 -16.05 13.48 38.50
CA LEU A 400 -17.15 14.43 38.32
C LEU A 400 -16.58 15.84 38.11
N ILE A 401 -17.18 16.60 37.21
CA ILE A 401 -16.94 18.02 37.05
C ILE A 401 -18.30 18.74 37.29
N ASP A 402 -18.33 19.66 38.24
CA ASP A 402 -19.55 20.33 38.70
C ASP A 402 -20.68 19.33 39.03
N GLY A 403 -20.34 18.17 39.61
CA GLY A 403 -21.26 17.09 39.96
C GLY A 403 -21.73 16.23 38.80
N GLN A 404 -21.26 16.45 37.58
CA GLN A 404 -21.57 15.66 36.39
C GLN A 404 -20.44 14.67 36.07
N ASP A 405 -20.76 13.41 35.84
CA ASP A 405 -19.80 12.39 35.48
C ASP A 405 -19.23 12.66 34.07
N ILE A 406 -17.90 12.71 33.94
CA ILE A 406 -17.22 13.01 32.67
C ILE A 406 -17.50 11.97 31.60
N THR A 407 -17.97 10.76 31.95
CA THR A 407 -18.34 9.71 30.97
C THR A 407 -19.64 10.01 30.26
N HIS A 408 -20.50 10.84 30.84
CA HIS A 408 -21.75 11.31 30.27
C HIS A 408 -21.66 12.72 29.63
N LEU A 409 -20.45 13.27 29.57
CA LEU A 409 -20.20 14.55 28.87
C LEU A 409 -19.64 14.29 27.47
N THR A 410 -19.94 15.18 26.51
CA THR A 410 -19.26 15.15 25.22
C THR A 410 -17.79 15.51 25.39
N GLN A 411 -16.89 14.75 24.76
CA GLN A 411 -15.45 15.00 24.84
C GLN A 411 -15.09 16.42 24.39
N HIS A 412 -15.81 16.93 23.42
CA HIS A 412 -15.60 18.29 22.89
C HIS A 412 -15.85 19.33 23.95
N SER A 413 -17.04 19.36 24.58
CA SER A 413 -17.41 20.36 25.60
C SER A 413 -16.56 20.21 26.88
N LEU A 414 -16.18 18.97 27.24
CA LEU A 414 -15.28 18.70 28.35
C LEU A 414 -13.91 19.35 28.13
N ARG A 415 -13.28 19.08 26.98
CA ARG A 415 -11.93 19.54 26.67
C ARG A 415 -11.85 21.03 26.33
N GLU A 416 -12.90 21.62 25.77
CA GLU A 416 -12.98 23.04 25.49
C GLU A 416 -12.91 23.89 26.79
N ASN A 417 -13.37 23.32 27.91
CA ASN A 417 -13.37 23.96 29.21
C ASN A 417 -12.14 23.64 30.06
N ILE A 418 -11.16 22.92 29.54
CA ILE A 418 -9.94 22.52 30.25
C ILE A 418 -8.69 23.05 29.52
N GLY A 419 -7.95 23.94 30.18
CA GLY A 419 -6.62 24.35 29.73
C GLY A 419 -5.56 23.40 30.31
N MET A 420 -4.74 22.79 29.46
CA MET A 420 -3.65 21.92 29.89
C MET A 420 -2.31 22.48 29.45
N VAL A 421 -1.38 22.63 30.39
CA VAL A 421 0.04 22.93 30.12
C VAL A 421 0.82 21.63 30.23
N GLN A 422 1.38 21.17 29.11
CA GLN A 422 2.15 19.94 29.05
C GLN A 422 3.61 20.19 29.45
N GLN A 423 4.26 19.16 29.98
CA GLN A 423 5.69 19.21 30.33
C GLN A 423 6.56 19.30 29.09
N ASP A 424 6.26 18.51 28.05
CA ASP A 424 6.93 18.55 26.76
C ASP A 424 6.10 19.45 25.81
N VAL A 425 6.66 20.57 25.43
CA VAL A 425 5.98 21.54 24.55
C VAL A 425 6.13 21.10 23.10
N TYR A 426 5.03 20.95 22.39
CA TYR A 426 4.99 20.70 20.95
C TYR A 426 4.56 21.98 20.22
N LEU A 427 5.36 22.40 19.23
CA LEU A 427 5.01 23.51 18.35
C LEU A 427 4.68 22.98 16.95
N PHE A 428 3.50 23.30 16.48
CA PHE A 428 3.10 22.99 15.11
C PHE A 428 3.87 23.85 14.11
N SER A 429 4.12 23.31 12.93
CA SER A 429 4.68 24.06 11.82
C SER A 429 3.72 25.19 11.42
N GLY A 430 4.19 26.41 11.44
CA GLY A 430 3.39 27.64 11.20
C GLY A 430 3.98 28.84 11.92
N THR A 431 3.19 29.89 12.09
CA THR A 431 3.60 31.08 12.82
C THR A 431 3.40 30.93 14.33
N ILE A 432 4.05 31.79 15.11
CA ILE A 432 3.80 31.91 16.57
C ILE A 432 2.32 32.24 16.81
N PHE A 433 1.75 33.11 15.97
CA PHE A 433 0.32 33.44 16.02
C PHE A 433 -0.56 32.20 15.89
N ASP A 434 -0.30 31.34 14.88
CA ASP A 434 -1.09 30.12 14.65
C ASP A 434 -1.00 29.14 15.83
N ASN A 435 0.18 29.02 16.43
CA ASN A 435 0.39 28.17 17.59
C ASN A 435 -0.32 28.67 18.85
N ILE A 436 -0.36 29.98 19.09
CA ILE A 436 -1.11 30.56 20.21
C ILE A 436 -2.62 30.50 19.96
N ALA A 437 -3.04 30.78 18.72
CA ALA A 437 -4.46 30.74 18.32
C ALA A 437 -5.02 29.31 18.25
N TYR A 438 -4.16 28.27 18.34
CA TYR A 438 -4.57 26.87 18.19
C TYR A 438 -5.66 26.44 19.20
N GLY A 439 -5.58 26.96 20.42
CA GLY A 439 -6.58 26.72 21.47
C GLY A 439 -7.92 27.50 21.29
N MET A 440 -7.97 28.45 20.37
CA MET A 440 -9.16 29.23 20.06
C MET A 440 -9.23 29.55 18.56
N PRO A 441 -9.73 28.61 17.73
CA PRO A 441 -9.85 28.84 16.29
C PRO A 441 -10.66 30.13 15.98
N GLY A 442 -10.10 31.00 15.15
CA GLY A 442 -10.72 32.30 14.82
C GLY A 442 -10.48 33.43 15.86
N ALA A 443 -9.53 33.25 16.79
CA ALA A 443 -9.13 34.30 17.70
C ALA A 443 -8.59 35.52 16.94
N THR A 444 -8.98 36.72 17.41
CA THR A 444 -8.49 37.98 16.81
C THR A 444 -7.04 38.23 17.21
N PRO A 445 -6.28 39.03 16.43
CA PRO A 445 -4.88 39.37 16.76
C PRO A 445 -4.72 40.00 18.15
N GLU A 446 -5.71 40.75 18.59
CA GLU A 446 -5.73 41.39 19.92
C GLU A 446 -5.80 40.34 21.03
N LYS A 447 -6.69 39.33 20.87
CA LYS A 447 -6.81 38.22 21.84
C LYS A 447 -5.54 37.39 21.91
N VAL A 448 -4.92 37.12 20.75
CA VAL A 448 -3.66 36.35 20.70
C VAL A 448 -2.53 37.11 21.39
N ARG A 449 -2.39 38.43 21.14
CA ARG A 449 -1.40 39.26 21.84
C ARG A 449 -1.67 39.34 23.35
N GLU A 450 -2.91 39.48 23.75
CA GLU A 450 -3.27 39.47 25.17
C GLU A 450 -2.92 38.17 25.85
N ALA A 451 -3.17 37.03 25.20
CA ALA A 451 -2.78 35.70 25.70
C ALA A 451 -1.25 35.58 25.83
N ALA A 452 -0.49 36.03 24.81
CA ALA A 452 0.97 36.04 24.84
C ALA A 452 1.50 36.94 25.98
N ARG A 453 0.92 38.12 26.16
CA ARG A 453 1.29 39.06 27.24
C ARG A 453 1.04 38.43 28.62
N LEU A 454 -0.12 37.79 28.82
CA LEU A 454 -0.44 37.12 30.08
C LEU A 454 0.47 35.94 30.37
N ALA A 455 0.94 35.28 29.34
CA ALA A 455 1.93 34.15 29.46
C ALA A 455 3.39 34.64 29.54
N GLY A 456 3.68 35.93 29.43
CA GLY A 456 5.03 36.47 29.42
C GLY A 456 5.81 36.14 28.15
N ALA A 457 5.13 35.96 27.01
CA ALA A 457 5.69 35.62 25.71
C ALA A 457 5.54 36.70 24.64
N ASP A 458 5.36 37.98 25.06
CA ASP A 458 5.11 39.13 24.17
C ASP A 458 6.39 39.95 23.88
N GLU A 459 7.57 39.53 24.34
CA GLU A 459 8.86 40.21 24.14
C GLU A 459 9.54 39.84 22.80
#